data_691f0fe80fda248089101e6730b58c48
#
_entry.id   691f0fe80fda248089101e6730b58c48
#
_cell.length_a   1.000
_cell.length_b   1.000
_cell.length_c   1.000
_cell.angle_alpha   90.00
_cell.angle_beta   90.00
_cell.angle_gamma   90.00
#
_symmetry.space_group_name_H-M   'P 1'
#
loop_
_entity.id
_entity.type
_entity.pdbx_description
1 polymer ?
#
loop_
_entity_poly.entity_id
_entity_poly.type
_entity_poly.pdbx_seq_one_letter_code
_entity_poly.pdbx_strand_id
1 'polypeptide(L)'
;KYIKELMRNIQNLSVYKDTLNQSKQNQIERTKKLTELLQKHEEQLDLRERRELIEAMLSKNENMNLRINLEGQQENAINKRLNEIGNITDEEALALLYFDHDKLMQFINFTSVSYLKHLYEPEYKDFVEILNIQDEQEQTTKFNKYFSVSDNVVKMQKVFPVFCSTCISTQKIGEAKQYFDMTIMDEASQCNTAVSLVPIIRGKSLMLVGDPQQLNPVITLDPNINNELKAKYNVNDSYDYIKNSIYKAFLANDSVSQETLLHNHYRCAKEIIDFNNKKYYNSQLNIKSKPMYDKPLMFCEVAENYSSYKNTAPEEVETIVSYVKKNPGKKIGIITPFKNQKDLIESRLKEEHLDDDLSCGTVHAFQGDEKDEILFSLALTDHTHPRTYDWLKNNRELINVAVSRAKDKLVLISSEKELKRLHKANEKDDLYELARYVKSNGECSVSPRETSSRALGIKPYSSETEDAFLTTLNQSLSVLLEDDSKYSVKREVQTSHLFEKLPSDCEFFFKASIDFVIYKKGYRNKEFPVLAIELDGPEHHTDPKVMARDEKKKQICKDHGFTLIHVDNTYAR
;
A
#
# COMPACT_ATOMS: atom_id res chain seq x y z
N LYS A 1 0.73 32.41 5.74
CA LYS A 1 -0.07 31.17 5.68
C LYS A 1 -0.02 30.44 7.01
N TYR A 2 1.18 30.13 7.53
CA TYR A 2 1.42 29.44 8.81
C TYR A 2 0.74 30.14 10.00
N ILE A 3 0.86 31.47 10.12
CA ILE A 3 0.25 32.25 11.21
C ILE A 3 -1.27 32.25 11.13
N LYS A 4 -1.85 32.35 9.89
CA LYS A 4 -3.30 32.25 9.70
C LYS A 4 -3.82 30.86 10.09
N GLU A 5 -3.04 29.83 9.78
CA GLU A 5 -3.35 28.45 10.16
C GLU A 5 -3.24 28.26 11.68
N LEU A 6 -2.23 28.85 12.31
CA LEU A 6 -2.05 28.86 13.76
C LEU A 6 -3.21 29.58 14.47
N MET A 7 -3.62 30.76 13.98
CA MET A 7 -4.78 31.49 14.49
C MET A 7 -6.08 30.71 14.33
N ARG A 8 -6.26 30.00 13.21
CA ARG A 8 -7.41 29.12 12.98
C ARG A 8 -7.41 27.94 13.94
N ASN A 9 -6.23 27.38 14.25
CA ASN A 9 -6.09 26.31 15.23
C ASN A 9 -6.41 26.77 16.65
N ILE A 10 -6.02 27.99 17.03
CA ILE A 10 -6.40 28.60 18.32
C ILE A 10 -7.92 28.77 18.44
N GLN A 11 -8.58 29.25 17.37
CA GLN A 11 -10.04 29.37 17.36
C GLN A 11 -10.71 28.00 17.50
N ASN A 12 -10.18 26.99 16.79
CA ASN A 12 -10.68 25.62 16.90
C ASN A 12 -10.48 25.03 18.31
N LEU A 13 -9.34 25.31 18.96
CA LEU A 13 -9.06 24.92 20.33
C LEU A 13 -10.03 25.56 21.33
N SER A 14 -10.34 26.86 21.16
CA SER A 14 -11.33 27.55 22.00
C SER A 14 -12.72 26.90 21.90
N VAL A 15 -13.20 26.67 20.66
CA VAL A 15 -14.48 25.98 20.41
C VAL A 15 -14.48 24.57 21.01
N TYR A 16 -13.37 23.86 20.87
CA TYR A 16 -13.23 22.50 21.40
C TYR A 16 -13.25 22.48 22.94
N LYS A 17 -12.58 23.45 23.59
CA LYS A 17 -12.59 23.66 25.05
C LYS A 17 -14.02 23.91 25.56
N ASP A 18 -14.79 24.76 24.87
CA ASP A 18 -16.18 25.03 25.24
C ASP A 18 -17.04 23.78 25.10
N THR A 19 -16.84 23.01 24.02
CA THR A 19 -17.53 21.73 23.80
C THR A 19 -17.19 20.71 24.90
N LEU A 20 -15.92 20.62 25.29
CA LEU A 20 -15.47 19.76 26.38
C LEU A 20 -16.05 20.18 27.73
N ASN A 21 -16.10 21.49 28.01
CA ASN A 21 -16.71 22.01 29.22
C ASN A 21 -18.21 21.69 29.28
N GLN A 22 -18.92 21.84 28.17
CA GLN A 22 -20.34 21.49 28.06
C GLN A 22 -20.58 19.99 28.21
N SER A 23 -19.73 19.18 27.59
CA SER A 23 -19.76 17.72 27.77
C SER A 23 -19.50 17.30 29.21
N LYS A 24 -18.57 17.97 29.90
CA LYS A 24 -18.29 17.77 31.32
C LYS A 24 -19.53 18.09 32.19
N GLN A 25 -20.16 19.22 31.98
CA GLN A 25 -21.39 19.62 32.73
C GLN A 25 -22.51 18.60 32.51
N ASN A 26 -22.73 18.18 31.28
CA ASN A 26 -23.72 17.16 30.95
C ASN A 26 -23.40 15.80 31.62
N GLN A 27 -22.12 15.49 31.75
CA GLN A 27 -21.68 14.24 32.39
C GLN A 27 -21.86 14.28 33.91
N ILE A 28 -21.58 15.44 34.54
CA ILE A 28 -21.86 15.67 35.97
C ILE A 28 -23.35 15.53 36.24
N GLU A 29 -24.21 16.13 35.41
CA GLU A 29 -25.66 16.03 35.58
C GLU A 29 -26.18 14.61 35.36
N ARG A 30 -25.64 13.89 34.37
CA ARG A 30 -25.97 12.47 34.13
C ARG A 30 -25.53 11.60 35.31
N THR A 31 -24.33 11.83 35.87
CA THR A 31 -23.83 11.09 37.03
C THR A 31 -24.74 11.35 38.24
N LYS A 32 -25.17 12.60 38.47
CA LYS A 32 -26.11 12.95 39.53
C LYS A 32 -27.46 12.24 39.38
N LYS A 33 -28.04 12.28 38.16
CA LYS A 33 -29.29 11.57 37.84
C LYS A 33 -29.15 10.06 38.01
N LEU A 34 -28.01 9.50 37.60
CA LEU A 34 -27.75 8.06 37.75
C LEU A 34 -27.63 7.67 39.22
N THR A 35 -26.95 8.49 40.02
CA THR A 35 -26.83 8.29 41.49
C THR A 35 -28.22 8.33 42.17
N GLU A 36 -29.08 9.28 41.77
CA GLU A 36 -30.45 9.37 42.25
C GLU A 36 -31.31 8.17 41.83
N LEU A 37 -31.14 7.68 40.59
CA LEU A 37 -31.82 6.48 40.09
C LEU A 37 -31.32 5.20 40.78
N LEU A 38 -30.02 5.10 41.02
CA LEU A 38 -29.41 3.99 41.72
C LEU A 38 -29.91 3.93 43.19
N GLN A 39 -30.06 5.06 43.87
CA GLN A 39 -30.67 5.13 45.20
C GLN A 39 -32.15 4.65 45.21
N LYS A 40 -32.89 4.89 44.14
CA LYS A 40 -34.29 4.47 44.01
C LYS A 40 -34.50 2.99 43.68
N HIS A 41 -33.45 2.35 43.15
CA HIS A 41 -33.50 0.95 42.73
C HIS A 41 -32.53 0.07 43.56
N GLU A 42 -32.25 0.44 44.79
CA GLU A 42 -31.30 -0.24 45.69
C GLU A 42 -31.56 -1.75 45.84
N GLU A 43 -32.79 -2.23 45.63
CA GLU A 43 -33.14 -3.61 45.83
C GLU A 43 -32.90 -4.54 44.59
N GLN A 44 -32.50 -4.01 43.42
CA GLN A 44 -32.51 -4.79 42.17
C GLN A 44 -31.14 -4.96 41.47
N LEU A 45 -30.08 -4.30 41.88
CA LEU A 45 -28.77 -4.38 41.23
C LEU A 45 -27.65 -4.68 42.22
N ASP A 46 -26.66 -5.47 41.79
CA ASP A 46 -25.46 -5.76 42.57
C ASP A 46 -24.68 -4.47 42.93
N LEU A 47 -24.45 -4.22 44.19
CA LEU A 47 -23.74 -3.06 44.71
C LEU A 47 -22.33 -2.90 44.10
N ARG A 48 -21.72 -4.00 43.67
CA ARG A 48 -20.41 -4.03 43.07
C ARG A 48 -20.43 -3.44 41.65
N GLU A 49 -21.39 -3.83 40.81
CA GLU A 49 -21.55 -3.30 39.44
C GLU A 49 -21.83 -1.79 39.45
N ARG A 50 -22.59 -1.34 40.45
CA ARG A 50 -22.90 0.09 40.63
C ARG A 50 -21.66 0.90 40.95
N ARG A 51 -20.83 0.38 41.85
CA ARG A 51 -19.59 1.03 42.25
C ARG A 51 -18.62 1.15 41.10
N GLU A 52 -18.43 0.07 40.32
CA GLU A 52 -17.56 0.05 39.15
C GLU A 52 -18.05 1.05 38.08
N LEU A 53 -19.37 1.18 37.87
CA LEU A 53 -19.94 2.13 36.91
C LEU A 53 -19.70 3.59 37.34
N ILE A 54 -19.89 3.89 38.62
CA ILE A 54 -19.65 5.24 39.17
C ILE A 54 -18.16 5.59 39.13
N GLU A 55 -17.28 4.67 39.51
CA GLU A 55 -15.82 4.86 39.44
C GLU A 55 -15.35 5.10 38.00
N ALA A 56 -15.88 4.37 37.01
CA ALA A 56 -15.59 4.60 35.60
C ALA A 56 -16.05 5.97 35.09
N MET A 57 -17.23 6.42 35.52
CA MET A 57 -17.74 7.75 35.17
C MET A 57 -16.95 8.89 35.81
N LEU A 58 -16.52 8.72 37.05
CA LEU A 58 -15.67 9.70 37.77
C LEU A 58 -14.29 9.81 37.09
N SER A 59 -13.67 8.67 36.79
CA SER A 59 -12.37 8.64 36.09
C SER A 59 -12.44 9.34 34.73
N LYS A 60 -13.50 9.07 33.95
CA LYS A 60 -13.71 9.74 32.66
C LYS A 60 -13.85 11.25 32.80
N ASN A 61 -14.51 11.71 33.86
CA ASN A 61 -14.69 13.14 34.14
C ASN A 61 -13.38 13.82 34.57
N GLU A 62 -12.56 13.15 35.39
CA GLU A 62 -11.22 13.61 35.78
C GLU A 62 -10.31 13.73 34.55
N ASN A 63 -10.31 12.72 33.66
CA ASN A 63 -9.54 12.75 32.42
C ASN A 63 -9.95 13.91 31.49
N MET A 64 -11.25 14.21 31.39
CA MET A 64 -11.72 15.38 30.63
C MET A 64 -11.22 16.70 31.24
N ASN A 65 -11.16 16.82 32.56
CA ASN A 65 -10.60 18.00 33.22
C ASN A 65 -9.11 18.18 32.93
N LEU A 66 -8.34 17.09 32.97
CA LEU A 66 -6.92 17.11 32.63
C LEU A 66 -6.71 17.57 31.18
N ARG A 67 -7.54 17.08 30.26
CA ARG A 67 -7.48 17.46 28.85
C ARG A 67 -7.80 18.94 28.64
N ILE A 68 -8.86 19.47 29.27
CA ILE A 68 -9.20 20.89 29.22
C ILE A 68 -8.05 21.77 29.75
N ASN A 69 -7.41 21.34 30.84
CA ASN A 69 -6.29 22.09 31.39
C ASN A 69 -5.06 22.08 30.46
N LEU A 70 -4.76 20.94 29.83
CA LEU A 70 -3.69 20.80 28.86
C LEU A 70 -3.92 21.67 27.62
N GLU A 71 -5.12 21.65 27.07
CA GLU A 71 -5.49 22.47 25.91
C GLU A 71 -5.42 23.96 26.24
N GLY A 72 -5.85 24.37 27.45
CA GLY A 72 -5.70 25.74 27.92
C GLY A 72 -4.23 26.17 28.07
N GLN A 73 -3.35 25.28 28.51
CA GLN A 73 -1.90 25.57 28.56
C GLN A 73 -1.31 25.69 27.15
N GLN A 74 -1.71 24.84 26.22
CA GLN A 74 -1.28 24.92 24.82
C GLN A 74 -1.77 26.21 24.15
N GLU A 75 -3.03 26.56 24.34
CA GLU A 75 -3.60 27.82 23.81
C GLU A 75 -2.80 29.03 24.32
N ASN A 76 -2.51 29.07 25.63
CA ASN A 76 -1.71 30.14 26.22
C ASN A 76 -0.27 30.18 25.66
N ALA A 77 0.37 29.04 25.47
CA ALA A 77 1.71 28.96 24.88
C ALA A 77 1.71 29.43 23.42
N ILE A 78 0.69 29.05 22.64
CA ILE A 78 0.53 29.47 21.25
C ILE A 78 0.28 30.99 21.18
N ASN A 79 -0.62 31.52 22.01
CA ASN A 79 -0.90 32.95 22.05
C ASN A 79 0.33 33.77 22.46
N LYS A 80 1.10 33.29 23.45
CA LYS A 80 2.38 33.89 23.82
C LYS A 80 3.34 33.92 22.64
N ARG A 81 3.48 32.82 21.91
CA ARG A 81 4.36 32.72 20.75
C ARG A 81 3.89 33.60 19.59
N LEU A 82 2.59 33.68 19.34
CA LEU A 82 2.04 34.60 18.34
C LEU A 82 2.31 36.06 18.68
N ASN A 83 2.22 36.44 19.95
CA ASN A 83 2.54 37.78 20.40
C ASN A 83 4.05 38.11 20.25
N GLU A 84 4.92 37.11 20.47
CA GLU A 84 6.37 37.25 20.26
C GLU A 84 6.75 37.40 18.78
N ILE A 85 6.08 36.66 17.89
CA ILE A 85 6.36 36.66 16.46
C ILE A 85 5.75 37.90 15.78
N GLY A 86 4.62 38.40 16.29
CA GLY A 86 3.87 39.51 15.72
C GLY A 86 3.16 39.16 14.41
N ASN A 87 2.77 40.15 13.63
CA ASN A 87 2.15 39.98 12.33
C ASN A 87 3.23 39.85 11.26
N ILE A 88 3.58 38.60 10.90
CA ILE A 88 4.48 38.31 9.80
C ILE A 88 3.72 37.65 8.65
N THR A 89 4.20 37.87 7.42
CA THR A 89 3.66 37.20 6.23
C THR A 89 4.12 35.75 6.16
N ASP A 90 3.46 34.93 5.32
CA ASP A 90 3.88 33.54 5.09
C ASP A 90 5.32 33.44 4.54
N GLU A 91 5.72 34.42 3.70
CA GLU A 91 7.06 34.50 3.12
C GLU A 91 8.11 34.85 4.16
N GLU A 92 7.81 35.78 5.06
CA GLU A 92 8.69 36.14 6.18
C GLU A 92 8.83 34.97 7.17
N ALA A 93 7.74 34.23 7.46
CA ALA A 93 7.77 33.05 8.31
C ALA A 93 8.63 31.94 7.69
N LEU A 94 8.50 31.70 6.38
CA LEU A 94 9.34 30.73 5.66
C LEU A 94 10.80 31.17 5.62
N ALA A 95 11.09 32.46 5.39
CA ALA A 95 12.44 33.00 5.39
C ALA A 95 13.12 32.82 6.77
N LEU A 96 12.40 33.02 7.87
CA LEU A 96 12.88 32.77 9.23
C LEU A 96 13.21 31.27 9.45
N LEU A 97 12.36 30.37 8.97
CA LEU A 97 12.60 28.92 9.05
C LEU A 97 13.86 28.51 8.27
N TYR A 98 14.05 29.02 7.06
CA TYR A 98 15.24 28.75 6.24
C TYR A 98 16.50 29.39 6.82
N PHE A 99 16.41 30.60 7.34
CA PHE A 99 17.55 31.28 7.98
C PHE A 99 18.04 30.54 9.22
N ASP A 100 17.11 30.04 10.03
CA ASP A 100 17.44 29.27 11.25
C ASP A 100 17.87 27.85 10.91
N HIS A 101 17.49 27.29 9.76
CA HIS A 101 17.84 25.92 9.37
C HIS A 101 19.35 25.69 9.32
N ASP A 102 20.09 26.54 8.61
CA ASP A 102 21.53 26.40 8.47
C ASP A 102 22.26 26.57 9.82
N LYS A 103 21.80 27.50 10.63
CA LYS A 103 22.31 27.67 12.00
C LYS A 103 22.01 26.46 12.87
N LEU A 104 20.81 25.90 12.77
CA LEU A 104 20.44 24.71 13.49
C LEU A 104 21.31 23.52 13.08
N MET A 105 21.54 23.33 11.77
CA MET A 105 22.42 22.26 11.27
C MET A 105 23.87 22.45 11.73
N GLN A 106 24.38 23.67 11.71
CA GLN A 106 25.71 23.97 12.28
C GLN A 106 25.78 23.67 13.77
N PHE A 107 24.75 24.03 14.52
CA PHE A 107 24.66 23.75 15.95
C PHE A 107 24.62 22.23 16.23
N ILE A 108 23.80 21.48 15.46
CA ILE A 108 23.72 20.02 15.58
C ILE A 108 25.09 19.40 15.28
N ASN A 109 25.75 19.79 14.19
CA ASN A 109 27.07 19.28 13.83
C ASN A 109 28.11 19.58 14.91
N PHE A 110 28.18 20.82 15.39
CA PHE A 110 29.11 21.22 16.45
C PHE A 110 28.85 20.44 17.75
N THR A 111 27.58 20.34 18.13
CA THR A 111 27.16 19.63 19.33
C THR A 111 27.47 18.13 19.24
N SER A 112 27.18 17.51 18.08
CA SER A 112 27.48 16.09 17.84
C SER A 112 28.98 15.79 17.98
N VAL A 113 29.83 16.63 17.36
CA VAL A 113 31.30 16.50 17.53
C VAL A 113 31.72 16.70 18.97
N SER A 114 31.11 17.64 19.69
CA SER A 114 31.39 17.86 21.10
C SER A 114 31.04 16.64 21.96
N TYR A 115 29.89 16.01 21.72
CA TYR A 115 29.51 14.78 22.41
C TYR A 115 30.47 13.62 22.09
N LEU A 116 30.83 13.43 20.83
CA LEU A 116 31.75 12.36 20.40
C LEU A 116 33.14 12.50 21.03
N LYS A 117 33.59 13.71 21.40
CA LYS A 117 34.88 13.93 22.08
C LYS A 117 34.94 13.23 23.44
N HIS A 118 33.82 13.00 24.11
CA HIS A 118 33.80 12.24 25.35
C HIS A 118 34.34 10.82 25.19
N LEU A 119 34.28 10.22 24.00
CA LEU A 119 34.85 8.90 23.75
C LEU A 119 36.38 8.82 23.99
N TYR A 120 37.09 9.95 24.03
CA TYR A 120 38.52 9.99 24.39
C TYR A 120 38.79 9.98 25.88
N GLU A 121 37.74 10.11 26.71
CA GLU A 121 37.89 10.03 28.17
C GLU A 121 38.14 8.59 28.62
N PRO A 122 38.96 8.38 29.64
CA PRO A 122 39.33 7.03 30.11
C PRO A 122 38.15 6.13 30.45
N GLU A 123 37.05 6.72 30.88
CA GLU A 123 35.84 5.99 31.25
C GLU A 123 35.14 5.28 30.06
N TYR A 124 35.42 5.66 28.83
CA TYR A 124 34.84 5.06 27.58
C TYR A 124 35.78 4.08 26.88
N LYS A 125 36.96 3.82 27.48
CA LYS A 125 37.99 2.97 26.87
C LYS A 125 37.45 1.58 26.47
N ASP A 126 36.70 0.93 27.37
CA ASP A 126 36.12 -0.39 27.15
C ASP A 126 35.16 -0.39 25.94
N PHE A 127 34.40 0.69 25.76
CA PHE A 127 33.49 0.85 24.62
C PHE A 127 34.27 1.05 23.31
N VAL A 128 35.29 1.88 23.33
CA VAL A 128 36.17 2.11 22.16
C VAL A 128 36.91 0.83 21.77
N GLU A 129 37.34 0.00 22.72
CA GLU A 129 37.92 -1.31 22.44
C GLU A 129 36.94 -2.23 21.73
N ILE A 130 35.65 -2.22 22.09
CA ILE A 130 34.60 -2.99 21.40
C ILE A 130 34.43 -2.52 19.96
N LEU A 131 34.46 -1.19 19.71
CA LEU A 131 34.32 -0.65 18.34
C LEU A 131 35.50 -1.02 17.42
N ASN A 132 36.66 -1.33 17.96
CA ASN A 132 37.86 -1.72 17.21
C ASN A 132 37.95 -3.22 16.92
N ILE A 133 37.00 -4.05 17.37
CA ILE A 133 36.96 -5.47 17.06
C ILE A 133 36.64 -5.67 15.58
N GLN A 134 37.46 -6.45 14.86
CA GLN A 134 37.31 -6.69 13.43
C GLN A 134 36.27 -7.74 13.11
N ASP A 135 36.07 -8.73 13.98
CA ASP A 135 35.03 -9.74 13.81
C ASP A 135 33.67 -9.18 14.19
N GLU A 136 32.78 -9.11 13.21
CA GLU A 136 31.43 -8.52 13.37
C GLU A 136 30.57 -9.26 14.39
N GLN A 137 30.69 -10.58 14.49
CA GLN A 137 29.88 -11.38 15.42
C GLN A 137 30.37 -11.18 16.85
N GLU A 138 31.68 -11.17 17.06
CA GLU A 138 32.30 -10.89 18.35
C GLU A 138 31.99 -9.45 18.79
N GLN A 139 32.14 -8.47 17.88
CA GLN A 139 31.83 -7.07 18.15
C GLN A 139 30.38 -6.90 18.58
N THR A 140 29.43 -7.45 17.82
CA THR A 140 27.99 -7.39 18.13
C THR A 140 27.67 -8.04 19.47
N THR A 141 28.30 -9.17 19.79
CA THR A 141 28.08 -9.86 21.06
C THR A 141 28.57 -9.03 22.24
N LYS A 142 29.77 -8.46 22.15
CA LYS A 142 30.34 -7.60 23.19
C LYS A 142 29.57 -6.28 23.32
N PHE A 143 29.15 -5.69 22.21
CA PHE A 143 28.31 -4.50 22.17
C PHE A 143 26.98 -4.73 22.91
N ASN A 144 26.27 -5.80 22.60
CA ASN A 144 25.03 -6.14 23.27
C ASN A 144 25.24 -6.39 24.79
N LYS A 145 26.33 -7.06 25.15
CA LYS A 145 26.68 -7.30 26.56
C LYS A 145 27.00 -6.00 27.27
N TYR A 146 27.71 -5.08 26.63
CA TYR A 146 28.03 -3.77 27.19
C TYR A 146 26.76 -2.97 27.51
N PHE A 147 25.83 -2.89 26.56
CA PHE A 147 24.57 -2.15 26.73
C PHE A 147 23.55 -2.87 27.63
N SER A 148 23.71 -4.14 27.95
CA SER A 148 22.85 -4.82 28.92
C SER A 148 23.06 -4.34 30.36
N VAL A 149 24.18 -3.67 30.63
CA VAL A 149 24.50 -3.10 31.96
C VAL A 149 23.91 -1.70 32.05
N SER A 150 23.05 -1.47 33.07
CA SER A 150 22.33 -0.20 33.26
C SER A 150 23.23 1.02 33.36
N ASP A 151 24.35 0.90 34.09
CA ASP A 151 25.30 2.02 34.29
C ASP A 151 25.97 2.42 32.96
N ASN A 152 26.24 1.45 32.08
CA ASN A 152 26.78 1.72 30.74
C ASN A 152 25.76 2.47 29.88
N VAL A 153 24.46 2.15 29.97
CA VAL A 153 23.41 2.89 29.25
C VAL A 153 23.43 4.36 29.67
N VAL A 154 23.39 4.64 30.99
CA VAL A 154 23.41 6.02 31.51
C VAL A 154 24.70 6.75 31.13
N LYS A 155 25.84 6.07 31.20
CA LYS A 155 27.13 6.59 30.77
C LYS A 155 27.13 6.96 29.30
N MET A 156 26.63 6.07 28.43
CA MET A 156 26.62 6.29 27.00
C MET A 156 25.64 7.37 26.55
N GLN A 157 24.61 7.71 27.32
CA GLN A 157 23.71 8.83 27.04
C GLN A 157 24.42 10.19 27.04
N LYS A 158 25.57 10.32 27.73
CA LYS A 158 26.39 11.53 27.66
C LYS A 158 27.08 11.71 26.30
N VAL A 159 27.29 10.62 25.58
CA VAL A 159 27.90 10.62 24.24
C VAL A 159 26.84 10.57 23.15
N PHE A 160 25.86 9.69 23.32
CA PHE A 160 24.76 9.47 22.40
C PHE A 160 23.43 9.73 23.10
N PRO A 161 22.88 10.94 23.00
CA PRO A 161 21.60 11.25 23.66
C PRO A 161 20.40 10.59 23.00
N VAL A 162 20.56 10.10 21.76
CA VAL A 162 19.52 9.42 20.98
C VAL A 162 19.96 7.98 20.70
N PHE A 163 19.08 7.04 21.03
CA PHE A 163 19.24 5.60 20.75
C PHE A 163 18.16 5.14 19.79
N CYS A 164 18.55 4.48 18.71
CA CYS A 164 17.64 3.87 17.75
C CYS A 164 17.71 2.34 17.89
N SER A 165 16.56 1.68 18.00
CA SER A 165 16.48 0.24 18.15
C SER A 165 15.13 -0.29 17.66
N THR A 166 15.05 -1.56 17.27
CA THR A 166 13.75 -2.21 17.12
C THR A 166 13.11 -2.47 18.48
N CYS A 167 11.78 -2.56 18.55
CA CYS A 167 11.08 -2.79 19.82
C CYS A 167 11.63 -3.99 20.59
N ILE A 168 11.87 -5.12 19.90
CA ILE A 168 12.41 -6.34 20.54
C ILE A 168 13.86 -6.14 21.00
N SER A 169 14.69 -5.51 20.17
CA SER A 169 16.11 -5.32 20.51
C SER A 169 16.32 -4.37 21.70
N THR A 170 15.34 -3.53 21.99
CA THR A 170 15.38 -2.62 23.15
C THR A 170 15.55 -3.39 24.49
N GLN A 171 15.15 -4.67 24.57
CA GLN A 171 15.41 -5.52 25.74
C GLN A 171 16.90 -5.62 26.10
N LYS A 172 17.80 -5.39 25.15
CA LYS A 172 19.25 -5.42 25.34
C LYS A 172 19.81 -4.12 25.91
N ILE A 173 18.96 -3.09 26.11
CA ILE A 173 19.33 -1.78 26.63
C ILE A 173 18.99 -1.76 28.13
N GLY A 174 19.95 -2.17 28.95
CA GLY A 174 19.83 -2.18 30.40
C GLY A 174 18.66 -3.02 30.93
N GLU A 175 18.36 -2.86 32.19
CA GLU A 175 17.18 -3.43 32.84
C GLU A 175 15.89 -2.74 32.42
N ALA A 176 14.74 -3.33 32.77
CA ALA A 176 13.42 -2.78 32.47
C ALA A 176 13.08 -1.60 33.40
N LYS A 177 13.73 -0.45 33.22
CA LYS A 177 13.51 0.79 33.96
C LYS A 177 13.66 2.01 33.05
N GLN A 178 13.25 3.17 33.52
CA GLN A 178 13.33 4.42 32.77
C GLN A 178 14.79 4.91 32.67
N TYR A 179 15.24 5.11 31.44
CA TYR A 179 16.55 5.68 31.09
C TYR A 179 16.42 6.97 30.30
N PHE A 180 15.38 7.09 29.47
CA PHE A 180 15.20 8.16 28.50
C PHE A 180 14.10 9.12 28.94
N ASP A 181 14.22 10.37 28.54
CA ASP A 181 13.15 11.36 28.80
C ASP A 181 11.95 11.09 27.92
N MET A 182 12.17 10.55 26.69
CA MET A 182 11.11 10.24 25.74
C MET A 182 11.41 8.96 24.96
N THR A 183 10.40 8.12 24.80
CA THR A 183 10.38 7.04 23.82
C THR A 183 9.51 7.48 22.66
N ILE A 184 10.07 7.46 21.44
CA ILE A 184 9.35 7.72 20.19
C ILE A 184 9.22 6.38 19.48
N MET A 185 7.99 5.96 19.18
CA MET A 185 7.72 4.74 18.41
C MET A 185 7.16 5.13 17.07
N ASP A 186 7.95 4.90 16.02
CA ASP A 186 7.50 5.04 14.65
C ASP A 186 6.76 3.78 14.18
N GLU A 187 5.85 3.92 13.21
CA GLU A 187 4.97 2.85 12.73
C GLU A 187 4.24 2.11 13.87
N ALA A 188 3.83 2.84 14.91
CA ALA A 188 3.19 2.26 16.09
C ALA A 188 1.86 1.54 15.78
N SER A 189 1.21 1.86 14.67
CA SER A 189 0.02 1.13 14.16
C SER A 189 0.31 -0.31 13.79
N GLN A 190 1.57 -0.67 13.53
CA GLN A 190 2.02 -2.03 13.21
C GLN A 190 2.64 -2.77 14.40
N CYS A 191 2.82 -2.07 15.51
CA CYS A 191 3.44 -2.66 16.69
C CYS A 191 2.38 -3.35 17.57
N ASN A 192 2.60 -4.63 17.89
CA ASN A 192 1.73 -5.31 18.85
C ASN A 192 1.97 -4.80 20.28
N THR A 193 0.95 -4.88 21.11
CA THR A 193 0.96 -4.34 22.47
C THR A 193 2.07 -4.93 23.34
N ALA A 194 2.31 -6.24 23.29
CA ALA A 194 3.26 -6.91 24.18
C ALA A 194 4.72 -6.49 23.89
N VAL A 195 5.12 -6.51 22.61
CA VAL A 195 6.49 -6.12 22.20
C VAL A 195 6.73 -4.62 22.43
N SER A 196 5.68 -3.81 22.27
CA SER A 196 5.75 -2.36 22.45
C SER A 196 6.01 -1.95 23.91
N LEU A 197 5.60 -2.75 24.90
CA LEU A 197 5.88 -2.46 26.30
C LEU A 197 7.38 -2.44 26.60
N VAL A 198 8.20 -3.16 25.84
CA VAL A 198 9.65 -3.22 26.04
C VAL A 198 10.33 -1.83 25.90
N PRO A 199 10.13 -1.07 24.81
CA PRO A 199 10.63 0.30 24.72
C PRO A 199 9.86 1.29 25.60
N ILE A 200 8.56 1.14 25.77
CA ILE A 200 7.72 2.08 26.54
C ILE A 200 8.19 2.22 27.98
N ILE A 201 8.51 1.12 28.65
CA ILE A 201 8.96 1.14 30.06
C ILE A 201 10.28 1.88 30.24
N ARG A 202 11.03 2.16 29.19
CA ARG A 202 12.34 2.82 29.24
C ARG A 202 12.29 4.34 29.08
N GLY A 203 11.15 4.90 28.72
CA GLY A 203 10.93 6.35 28.63
C GLY A 203 10.06 6.89 29.75
N LYS A 204 10.27 8.16 30.13
CA LYS A 204 9.39 8.90 31.04
C LYS A 204 8.12 9.37 30.34
N SER A 205 8.23 9.72 29.06
CA SER A 205 7.12 10.12 28.18
C SER A 205 7.14 9.28 26.90
N LEU A 206 5.99 9.21 26.23
CA LEU A 206 5.78 8.40 25.04
C LEU A 206 5.20 9.25 23.91
N MET A 207 5.80 9.14 22.72
CA MET A 207 5.23 9.64 21.47
C MET A 207 4.99 8.45 20.53
N LEU A 208 3.76 8.27 20.11
CA LEU A 208 3.39 7.27 19.11
C LEU A 208 3.20 7.96 17.76
N VAL A 209 3.96 7.52 16.77
CA VAL A 209 3.83 7.94 15.37
C VAL A 209 3.31 6.75 14.59
N GLY A 210 2.23 6.94 13.82
CA GLY A 210 1.62 5.84 13.08
C GLY A 210 0.32 6.26 12.43
N ASP A 211 -0.22 5.37 11.63
CA ASP A 211 -1.46 5.60 10.91
C ASP A 211 -2.43 4.42 11.17
N PRO A 212 -3.51 4.64 11.92
CA PRO A 212 -4.48 3.59 12.26
C PRO A 212 -5.26 3.08 11.05
N GLN A 213 -5.18 3.76 9.91
CA GLN A 213 -5.78 3.35 8.63
C GLN A 213 -4.84 2.49 7.77
N GLN A 214 -3.58 2.29 8.21
CA GLN A 214 -2.63 1.39 7.57
C GLN A 214 -2.60 0.02 8.27
N LEU A 215 -1.71 -0.88 7.80
CA LEU A 215 -1.70 -2.28 8.24
C LEU A 215 -1.58 -2.44 9.76
N ASN A 216 -2.33 -3.38 10.28
CA ASN A 216 -2.24 -3.82 11.67
C ASN A 216 -1.04 -4.76 11.88
N PRO A 217 -0.63 -5.01 13.15
CA PRO A 217 0.39 -6.01 13.45
C PRO A 217 0.02 -7.38 12.90
N VAL A 218 1.02 -8.10 12.37
CA VAL A 218 0.83 -9.51 11.99
C VAL A 218 0.90 -10.36 13.25
N ILE A 219 -0.23 -10.94 13.62
CA ILE A 219 -0.36 -11.77 14.82
C ILE A 219 -0.53 -13.24 14.42
N THR A 220 0.32 -14.09 14.99
CA THR A 220 0.30 -15.55 14.77
C THR A 220 -0.34 -16.33 15.93
N LEU A 221 -0.77 -15.64 16.99
CA LEU A 221 -1.42 -16.27 18.15
C LEU A 221 -2.81 -16.80 17.75
N ASP A 222 -3.10 -18.02 18.19
CA ASP A 222 -4.43 -18.62 17.99
C ASP A 222 -5.52 -17.81 18.71
N PRO A 223 -6.64 -17.46 18.04
CA PRO A 223 -7.73 -16.68 18.64
C PRO A 223 -8.34 -17.31 19.89
N ASN A 224 -8.41 -18.65 19.98
CA ASN A 224 -8.96 -19.32 21.16
C ASN A 224 -8.02 -19.13 22.36
N ILE A 225 -6.72 -19.27 22.16
CA ILE A 225 -5.71 -19.01 23.22
C ILE A 225 -5.80 -17.55 23.68
N ASN A 226 -5.93 -16.61 22.74
CA ASN A 226 -6.10 -15.20 23.09
C ASN A 226 -7.35 -14.97 23.96
N ASN A 227 -8.48 -15.57 23.58
CA ASN A 227 -9.75 -15.43 24.33
C ASN A 227 -9.65 -16.06 25.72
N GLU A 228 -9.03 -17.23 25.84
CA GLU A 228 -8.77 -17.88 27.13
C GLU A 228 -7.90 -17.00 28.06
N LEU A 229 -6.81 -16.45 27.52
CA LEU A 229 -5.93 -15.57 28.29
C LEU A 229 -6.63 -14.26 28.69
N LYS A 230 -7.41 -13.67 27.78
CA LYS A 230 -8.22 -12.48 28.11
C LYS A 230 -9.19 -12.75 29.25
N ALA A 231 -9.92 -13.86 29.20
CA ALA A 231 -10.85 -14.24 30.25
C ALA A 231 -10.11 -14.51 31.58
N LYS A 232 -9.00 -15.26 31.52
CA LYS A 232 -8.20 -15.61 32.70
C LYS A 232 -7.64 -14.38 33.43
N TYR A 233 -7.20 -13.37 32.71
CA TYR A 233 -6.57 -12.17 33.25
C TYR A 233 -7.48 -10.94 33.26
N ASN A 234 -8.74 -11.10 32.89
CA ASN A 234 -9.73 -10.02 32.79
C ASN A 234 -9.23 -8.82 31.96
N VAL A 235 -8.69 -9.11 30.76
CA VAL A 235 -8.14 -8.07 29.86
C VAL A 235 -9.28 -7.41 29.10
N ASN A 236 -9.36 -6.08 29.16
CA ASN A 236 -10.33 -5.29 28.44
C ASN A 236 -10.13 -5.43 26.90
N ASP A 237 -11.23 -5.37 26.14
CA ASP A 237 -11.23 -5.47 24.67
C ASP A 237 -10.37 -4.38 23.99
N SER A 238 -10.20 -3.21 24.60
CA SER A 238 -9.31 -2.16 24.10
C SER A 238 -7.84 -2.56 24.08
N TYR A 239 -7.45 -3.56 24.88
CA TYR A 239 -6.09 -4.13 24.91
C TYR A 239 -6.01 -5.50 24.23
N ASP A 240 -7.01 -5.90 23.46
CA ASP A 240 -7.02 -7.18 22.75
C ASP A 240 -5.79 -7.31 21.85
N TYR A 241 -4.93 -8.28 22.18
CA TYR A 241 -3.64 -8.48 21.50
C TYR A 241 -3.77 -8.76 19.99
N ILE A 242 -4.84 -9.44 19.57
CA ILE A 242 -5.06 -9.78 18.16
C ILE A 242 -5.68 -8.60 17.39
N LYS A 243 -6.58 -7.84 18.04
CA LYS A 243 -7.37 -6.81 17.35
C LYS A 243 -6.69 -5.45 17.31
N ASN A 244 -5.83 -5.14 18.30
CA ASN A 244 -5.32 -3.81 18.49
C ASN A 244 -3.78 -3.74 18.43
N SER A 245 -3.28 -2.78 17.66
CA SER A 245 -1.90 -2.31 17.79
C SER A 245 -1.75 -1.49 19.07
N ILE A 246 -0.51 -1.21 19.46
CA ILE A 246 -0.25 -0.29 20.58
C ILE A 246 -0.86 1.09 20.32
N TYR A 247 -0.83 1.58 19.07
CA TYR A 247 -1.43 2.85 18.69
C TYR A 247 -2.94 2.83 18.93
N LYS A 248 -3.66 1.82 18.44
CA LYS A 248 -5.11 1.68 18.64
C LYS A 248 -5.48 1.48 20.11
N ALA A 249 -4.65 0.75 20.86
CA ALA A 249 -4.86 0.55 22.30
C ALA A 249 -4.74 1.87 23.08
N PHE A 250 -3.75 2.71 22.78
CA PHE A 250 -3.62 4.03 23.39
C PHE A 250 -4.75 4.97 22.94
N LEU A 251 -5.06 5.00 21.64
CA LEU A 251 -6.15 5.82 21.11
C LEU A 251 -7.50 5.51 21.78
N ALA A 252 -7.75 4.24 22.11
CA ALA A 252 -8.99 3.82 22.77
C ALA A 252 -9.03 4.15 24.28
N ASN A 253 -7.88 4.24 24.94
CA ASN A 253 -7.80 4.37 26.40
C ASN A 253 -7.27 5.73 26.89
N ASP A 254 -6.44 6.41 26.09
CA ASP A 254 -5.92 7.73 26.42
C ASP A 254 -6.87 8.81 25.91
N SER A 255 -7.54 9.48 26.83
CA SER A 255 -8.44 10.60 26.55
C SER A 255 -7.81 11.96 26.88
N VAL A 256 -6.54 11.98 27.27
CA VAL A 256 -5.81 13.18 27.70
C VAL A 256 -4.86 13.68 26.62
N SER A 257 -4.11 12.75 26.00
CA SER A 257 -3.13 13.11 24.98
C SER A 257 -3.81 13.57 23.68
N GLN A 258 -3.18 14.53 23.03
CA GLN A 258 -3.69 15.06 21.76
C GLN A 258 -3.25 14.17 20.60
N GLU A 259 -4.21 13.80 19.74
CA GLU A 259 -3.93 13.23 18.44
C GLU A 259 -3.79 14.33 17.40
N THR A 260 -2.73 14.27 16.59
CA THR A 260 -2.48 15.24 15.52
C THR A 260 -2.36 14.53 14.19
N LEU A 261 -3.25 14.80 13.25
CA LEU A 261 -3.15 14.32 11.88
C LEU A 261 -2.21 15.23 11.07
N LEU A 262 -1.24 14.64 10.38
CA LEU A 262 -0.39 15.34 9.41
C LEU A 262 -1.16 15.46 8.09
N HIS A 263 -1.71 16.64 7.81
CA HIS A 263 -2.59 16.86 6.67
C HIS A 263 -1.89 16.92 5.31
N ASN A 264 -0.61 17.29 5.25
CA ASN A 264 0.07 17.50 3.98
C ASN A 264 0.63 16.18 3.41
N HIS A 265 0.18 15.82 2.22
CA HIS A 265 0.63 14.63 1.49
C HIS A 265 1.52 15.03 0.31
N TYR A 266 2.75 14.50 0.26
CA TYR A 266 3.78 14.87 -0.73
C TYR A 266 4.18 13.71 -1.64
N ARG A 267 3.73 12.48 -1.38
CA ARG A 267 4.21 11.26 -2.05
C ARG A 267 3.48 11.00 -3.36
N CYS A 268 2.21 10.70 -3.30
CA CYS A 268 1.44 10.17 -4.44
C CYS A 268 0.87 11.29 -5.29
N ALA A 269 0.76 11.06 -6.60
CA ALA A 269 -0.03 11.90 -7.48
C ALA A 269 -1.47 12.04 -6.96
N LYS A 270 -2.10 13.18 -7.23
CA LYS A 270 -3.41 13.53 -6.67
C LYS A 270 -4.46 12.47 -6.94
N GLU A 271 -4.57 12.03 -8.18
CA GLU A 271 -5.57 11.07 -8.64
C GLU A 271 -5.41 9.71 -7.95
N ILE A 272 -4.18 9.32 -7.60
CA ILE A 272 -3.89 8.08 -6.89
C ILE A 272 -4.40 8.15 -5.44
N ILE A 273 -4.01 9.22 -4.72
CA ILE A 273 -4.31 9.31 -3.29
C ILE A 273 -5.72 9.82 -3.00
N ASP A 274 -6.41 10.43 -3.96
CA ASP A 274 -7.78 10.96 -3.78
C ASP A 274 -8.78 9.87 -3.38
N PHE A 275 -8.61 8.65 -3.90
CA PHE A 275 -9.42 7.51 -3.46
C PHE A 275 -9.27 7.26 -1.96
N ASN A 276 -8.02 7.12 -1.51
CA ASN A 276 -7.71 6.87 -0.10
C ASN A 276 -8.14 8.05 0.77
N ASN A 277 -7.91 9.29 0.32
CA ASN A 277 -8.28 10.50 1.03
C ASN A 277 -9.79 10.54 1.32
N LYS A 278 -10.61 10.22 0.33
CA LYS A 278 -12.08 10.17 0.48
C LYS A 278 -12.54 9.01 1.35
N LYS A 279 -11.92 7.84 1.20
CA LYS A 279 -12.36 6.60 1.86
C LYS A 279 -11.87 6.45 3.29
N TYR A 280 -10.65 6.87 3.59
CA TYR A 280 -9.96 6.56 4.83
C TYR A 280 -9.61 7.80 5.66
N TYR A 281 -9.46 8.97 5.04
CA TYR A 281 -9.03 10.20 5.71
C TYR A 281 -10.05 11.34 5.68
N ASN A 282 -11.33 11.03 5.38
CA ASN A 282 -12.43 12.00 5.38
C ASN A 282 -12.15 13.27 4.54
N SER A 283 -11.38 13.13 3.47
CA SER A 283 -10.93 14.25 2.60
C SER A 283 -10.09 15.31 3.33
N GLN A 284 -9.39 14.94 4.41
CA GLN A 284 -8.59 15.88 5.21
C GLN A 284 -7.16 16.05 4.71
N LEU A 285 -6.69 15.22 3.76
CA LEU A 285 -5.33 15.34 3.23
C LEU A 285 -5.24 16.50 2.21
N ASN A 286 -4.26 17.36 2.41
CA ASN A 286 -3.86 18.42 1.49
C ASN A 286 -2.77 17.88 0.55
N ILE A 287 -3.11 17.61 -0.69
CA ILE A 287 -2.19 17.00 -1.65
C ILE A 287 -1.27 18.08 -2.21
N LYS A 288 0.05 17.92 -1.99
CA LYS A 288 1.13 18.84 -2.37
C LYS A 288 2.09 18.24 -3.39
N SER A 289 1.93 16.97 -3.75
CA SER A 289 2.70 16.32 -4.80
C SER A 289 2.46 16.97 -6.16
N LYS A 290 3.48 16.92 -7.02
CA LYS A 290 3.38 17.36 -8.41
C LYS A 290 3.22 16.12 -9.28
N PRO A 291 2.21 16.05 -10.15
CA PRO A 291 2.04 14.91 -11.03
C PRO A 291 3.20 14.83 -12.05
N MET A 292 3.71 13.62 -12.28
CA MET A 292 4.71 13.34 -13.31
C MET A 292 4.04 12.88 -14.61
N TYR A 293 2.87 12.26 -14.51
CA TYR A 293 2.08 11.76 -15.64
C TYR A 293 0.75 12.48 -15.74
N ASP A 294 0.27 12.72 -16.96
CA ASP A 294 -1.06 13.27 -17.21
C ASP A 294 -2.17 12.29 -16.77
N LYS A 295 -1.88 10.98 -16.83
CA LYS A 295 -2.78 9.90 -16.42
C LYS A 295 -2.06 8.94 -15.46
N PRO A 296 -2.10 9.23 -14.16
CA PRO A 296 -1.40 8.43 -13.15
C PRO A 296 -2.11 7.13 -12.78
N LEU A 297 -3.32 6.88 -13.28
CA LEU A 297 -4.09 5.66 -13.06
C LEU A 297 -4.22 4.84 -14.33
N MET A 298 -4.09 3.52 -14.21
CA MET A 298 -4.30 2.59 -15.31
C MET A 298 -4.96 1.31 -14.81
N PHE A 299 -5.99 0.86 -15.52
CA PHE A 299 -6.61 -0.45 -15.32
C PHE A 299 -6.21 -1.39 -16.44
N CYS A 300 -5.51 -2.46 -16.12
CA CYS A 300 -5.19 -3.53 -17.06
C CYS A 300 -6.22 -4.66 -16.91
N GLU A 301 -7.18 -4.71 -17.80
CA GLU A 301 -8.19 -5.76 -17.86
C GLU A 301 -7.57 -7.06 -18.33
N VAL A 302 -7.69 -8.12 -17.53
CA VAL A 302 -7.40 -9.49 -17.93
C VAL A 302 -8.73 -10.18 -18.24
N ALA A 303 -9.01 -10.37 -19.53
CA ALA A 303 -10.33 -10.79 -20.00
C ALA A 303 -10.76 -12.14 -19.43
N GLU A 304 -9.82 -13.08 -19.31
CA GLU A 304 -10.06 -14.40 -18.74
C GLU A 304 -8.91 -14.75 -17.79
N ASN A 305 -9.23 -14.89 -16.52
CA ASN A 305 -8.26 -15.13 -15.46
C ASN A 305 -8.51 -16.50 -14.84
N TYR A 306 -7.77 -17.50 -15.30
CA TYR A 306 -7.91 -18.89 -14.86
C TYR A 306 -6.78 -19.28 -13.93
N SER A 307 -7.08 -20.11 -12.93
CA SER A 307 -6.05 -20.76 -12.15
C SER A 307 -6.53 -22.06 -11.54
N SER A 308 -5.66 -23.05 -11.51
CA SER A 308 -5.87 -24.27 -10.73
C SER A 308 -5.09 -24.27 -9.43
N TYR A 309 -4.24 -23.27 -9.20
CA TYR A 309 -3.46 -23.16 -7.98
C TYR A 309 -4.00 -22.01 -7.13
N LYS A 310 -4.16 -22.28 -5.83
CA LYS A 310 -4.82 -21.36 -4.91
C LYS A 310 -4.17 -19.97 -4.91
N ASN A 311 -4.98 -18.95 -5.14
CA ASN A 311 -4.60 -17.54 -5.09
C ASN A 311 -3.43 -17.22 -6.05
N THR A 312 -3.50 -17.71 -7.29
CA THR A 312 -2.61 -17.36 -8.38
C THR A 312 -3.42 -17.01 -9.63
N ALA A 313 -2.91 -16.12 -10.45
CA ALA A 313 -3.48 -15.67 -11.72
C ALA A 313 -2.36 -15.53 -12.76
N PRO A 314 -2.02 -16.60 -13.46
CA PRO A 314 -0.94 -16.60 -14.45
C PRO A 314 -1.09 -15.56 -15.56
N GLU A 315 -2.31 -15.26 -15.95
CA GLU A 315 -2.62 -14.27 -16.99
C GLU A 315 -2.30 -12.84 -16.53
N GLU A 316 -2.49 -12.55 -15.22
CA GLU A 316 -2.04 -11.29 -14.64
C GLU A 316 -0.50 -11.22 -14.62
N VAL A 317 0.18 -12.35 -14.39
CA VAL A 317 1.66 -12.42 -14.42
C VAL A 317 2.20 -12.11 -15.81
N GLU A 318 1.63 -12.69 -16.87
CA GLU A 318 2.04 -12.38 -18.25
C GLU A 318 1.77 -10.90 -18.61
N THR A 319 0.69 -10.34 -18.09
CA THR A 319 0.40 -8.89 -18.23
C THR A 319 1.47 -8.04 -17.55
N ILE A 320 1.92 -8.42 -16.34
CA ILE A 320 3.02 -7.76 -15.62
C ILE A 320 4.32 -7.85 -16.43
N VAL A 321 4.70 -9.04 -16.90
CA VAL A 321 5.91 -9.25 -17.70
C VAL A 321 5.88 -8.38 -18.97
N SER A 322 4.74 -8.36 -19.66
CA SER A 322 4.55 -7.52 -20.83
C SER A 322 4.67 -6.02 -20.51
N TYR A 323 4.13 -5.57 -19.38
CA TYR A 323 4.23 -4.19 -18.95
C TYR A 323 5.68 -3.80 -18.65
N VAL A 324 6.40 -4.63 -17.90
CA VAL A 324 7.82 -4.40 -17.54
C VAL A 324 8.67 -4.32 -18.81
N LYS A 325 8.52 -5.26 -19.75
CA LYS A 325 9.23 -5.25 -21.05
C LYS A 325 9.01 -3.97 -21.85
N LYS A 326 7.81 -3.40 -21.80
CA LYS A 326 7.46 -2.14 -22.50
C LYS A 326 7.98 -0.89 -21.79
N ASN A 327 8.41 -1.00 -20.55
CA ASN A 327 8.82 0.13 -19.71
C ASN A 327 10.22 -0.11 -19.06
N PRO A 328 11.27 -0.31 -19.87
CA PRO A 328 12.61 -0.59 -19.35
C PRO A 328 13.18 0.62 -18.59
N GLY A 329 13.92 0.35 -17.53
CA GLY A 329 14.62 1.38 -16.73
C GLY A 329 13.75 2.21 -15.79
N LYS A 330 12.44 1.88 -15.67
CA LYS A 330 11.56 2.51 -14.68
C LYS A 330 11.66 1.83 -13.32
N LYS A 331 11.51 2.60 -12.24
CA LYS A 331 11.44 2.08 -10.87
C LYS A 331 10.04 1.53 -10.59
N ILE A 332 9.85 0.26 -10.92
CA ILE A 332 8.57 -0.42 -10.79
C ILE A 332 8.56 -1.30 -9.52
N GLY A 333 7.47 -1.19 -8.77
CA GLY A 333 7.12 -2.11 -7.70
C GLY A 333 5.93 -2.98 -8.12
N ILE A 334 5.96 -4.25 -7.76
CA ILE A 334 4.87 -5.19 -8.05
C ILE A 334 4.32 -5.67 -6.72
N ILE A 335 3.04 -5.41 -6.51
CA ILE A 335 2.35 -5.71 -5.26
C ILE A 335 1.20 -6.68 -5.52
N THR A 336 1.05 -7.67 -4.65
CA THR A 336 -0.11 -8.58 -4.65
C THR A 336 -0.52 -8.90 -3.21
N PRO A 337 -1.81 -9.21 -2.96
CA PRO A 337 -2.24 -9.64 -1.62
C PRO A 337 -1.76 -11.04 -1.23
N PHE A 338 -1.37 -11.88 -2.21
CA PHE A 338 -1.16 -13.31 -2.00
C PHE A 338 0.29 -13.73 -2.23
N LYS A 339 0.84 -14.50 -1.26
CA LYS A 339 2.20 -15.03 -1.36
C LYS A 339 2.40 -15.92 -2.60
N ASN A 340 1.44 -16.80 -2.91
CA ASN A 340 1.55 -17.68 -4.07
C ASN A 340 1.62 -16.90 -5.39
N GLN A 341 0.87 -15.81 -5.51
CA GLN A 341 0.95 -14.93 -6.68
C GLN A 341 2.30 -14.22 -6.75
N LYS A 342 2.79 -13.72 -5.62
CA LYS A 342 4.12 -13.10 -5.53
C LYS A 342 5.21 -14.08 -5.99
N ASP A 343 5.20 -15.32 -5.47
CA ASP A 343 6.20 -16.35 -5.81
C ASP A 343 6.14 -16.71 -7.31
N LEU A 344 4.93 -16.73 -7.90
CA LEU A 344 4.74 -16.96 -9.33
C LEU A 344 5.27 -15.80 -10.18
N ILE A 345 5.01 -14.55 -9.77
CA ILE A 345 5.53 -13.36 -10.44
C ILE A 345 7.07 -13.36 -10.43
N GLU A 346 7.68 -13.57 -9.26
CA GLU A 346 9.15 -13.60 -9.12
C GLU A 346 9.78 -14.69 -9.98
N SER A 347 9.20 -15.90 -9.99
CA SER A 347 9.69 -16.99 -10.82
C SER A 347 9.65 -16.61 -12.29
N ARG A 348 8.56 -16.01 -12.74
CA ARG A 348 8.36 -15.66 -14.16
C ARG A 348 9.25 -14.50 -14.59
N LEU A 349 9.47 -13.51 -13.73
CA LEU A 349 10.41 -12.41 -14.01
C LEU A 349 11.84 -12.91 -14.13
N LYS A 350 12.28 -13.86 -13.28
CA LYS A 350 13.60 -14.51 -13.36
C LYS A 350 13.78 -15.30 -14.66
N GLU A 351 12.77 -16.06 -15.07
CA GLU A 351 12.79 -16.79 -16.35
C GLU A 351 13.00 -15.85 -17.55
N GLU A 352 12.49 -14.62 -17.46
CA GLU A 352 12.61 -13.60 -18.51
C GLU A 352 13.79 -12.65 -18.32
N HIS A 353 14.64 -12.87 -17.30
CA HIS A 353 15.78 -12.00 -16.93
C HIS A 353 15.38 -10.54 -16.72
N LEU A 354 14.27 -10.32 -16.01
CA LEU A 354 13.68 -9.01 -15.75
C LEU A 354 13.68 -8.65 -14.25
N ASP A 355 14.34 -9.43 -13.41
CA ASP A 355 14.32 -9.27 -11.96
C ASP A 355 15.31 -8.20 -11.43
N ASP A 356 16.25 -7.75 -12.24
CA ASP A 356 17.14 -6.65 -11.90
C ASP A 356 16.34 -5.33 -11.76
N ASP A 357 16.57 -4.59 -10.67
CA ASP A 357 15.94 -3.30 -10.36
C ASP A 357 14.40 -3.34 -10.07
N LEU A 358 13.76 -4.50 -10.06
CA LEU A 358 12.36 -4.65 -9.70
C LEU A 358 12.19 -5.05 -8.24
N SER A 359 11.16 -4.50 -7.60
CA SER A 359 10.73 -4.94 -6.27
C SER A 359 9.40 -5.67 -6.39
N CYS A 360 9.34 -6.94 -6.00
CA CYS A 360 8.11 -7.73 -5.95
C CYS A 360 7.82 -8.16 -4.52
N GLY A 361 6.58 -8.00 -4.07
CA GLY A 361 6.23 -8.36 -2.70
C GLY A 361 4.73 -8.44 -2.44
N THR A 362 4.42 -9.00 -1.26
CA THR A 362 3.07 -8.82 -0.72
C THR A 362 2.91 -7.40 -0.19
N VAL A 363 1.67 -6.94 -0.01
CA VAL A 363 1.39 -5.60 0.51
C VAL A 363 2.13 -5.33 1.84
N HIS A 364 2.22 -6.34 2.72
CA HIS A 364 2.96 -6.23 3.99
C HIS A 364 4.47 -6.05 3.79
N ALA A 365 5.05 -6.72 2.80
CA ALA A 365 6.49 -6.60 2.50
C ALA A 365 6.85 -5.24 1.89
N PHE A 366 5.90 -4.55 1.26
CA PHE A 366 6.07 -3.22 0.68
C PHE A 366 5.83 -2.07 1.66
N GLN A 367 5.51 -2.38 2.92
CA GLN A 367 5.27 -1.32 3.89
C GLN A 367 6.58 -0.59 4.22
N GLY A 368 6.55 0.74 4.20
CA GLY A 368 7.74 1.59 4.31
C GLY A 368 8.47 1.85 2.98
N ASP A 369 8.28 0.99 1.96
CA ASP A 369 8.84 1.22 0.62
C ASP A 369 7.89 2.00 -0.29
N GLU A 370 8.42 2.60 -1.36
CA GLU A 370 7.65 3.35 -2.35
C GLU A 370 8.36 3.27 -3.70
N LYS A 371 7.60 3.26 -4.78
CA LYS A 371 8.13 3.22 -6.15
C LYS A 371 7.43 4.27 -7.02
N ASP A 372 8.10 4.64 -8.11
CA ASP A 372 7.53 5.60 -9.04
C ASP A 372 6.25 5.01 -9.68
N GLU A 373 6.29 3.75 -10.06
CA GLU A 373 5.13 3.01 -10.57
C GLU A 373 4.85 1.76 -9.73
N ILE A 374 3.59 1.50 -9.43
CA ILE A 374 3.14 0.27 -8.76
C ILE A 374 2.19 -0.50 -9.67
N LEU A 375 2.51 -1.77 -9.90
CA LEU A 375 1.63 -2.76 -10.51
C LEU A 375 0.95 -3.54 -9.38
N PHE A 376 -0.36 -3.36 -9.23
CA PHE A 376 -1.13 -4.05 -8.21
C PHE A 376 -1.95 -5.18 -8.83
N SER A 377 -1.48 -6.43 -8.66
CA SER A 377 -2.12 -7.66 -9.13
C SER A 377 -3.06 -8.21 -8.07
N LEU A 378 -4.35 -8.29 -8.37
CA LEU A 378 -5.36 -8.76 -7.43
C LEU A 378 -5.46 -10.29 -7.35
N ALA A 379 -5.02 -10.99 -8.37
CA ALA A 379 -5.06 -12.46 -8.51
C ALA A 379 -6.48 -13.03 -8.29
N LEU A 380 -7.49 -12.37 -8.84
CA LEU A 380 -8.88 -12.82 -8.81
C LEU A 380 -9.16 -13.67 -10.05
N THR A 381 -9.59 -14.91 -9.84
CA THR A 381 -9.84 -15.91 -10.90
C THR A 381 -11.22 -16.53 -10.76
N ASP A 382 -11.64 -17.30 -11.77
CA ASP A 382 -12.86 -18.09 -11.74
C ASP A 382 -12.95 -19.03 -10.51
N HIS A 383 -11.81 -19.48 -9.98
CA HIS A 383 -11.70 -20.32 -8.78
C HIS A 383 -11.56 -19.54 -7.47
N THR A 384 -11.54 -18.20 -7.52
CA THR A 384 -11.48 -17.41 -6.28
C THR A 384 -12.71 -17.64 -5.44
N HIS A 385 -12.49 -18.17 -4.22
CA HIS A 385 -13.57 -18.46 -3.30
C HIS A 385 -14.16 -17.16 -2.71
N PRO A 386 -15.49 -17.02 -2.55
CA PRO A 386 -16.11 -15.81 -1.99
C PRO A 386 -15.53 -15.38 -0.64
N ARG A 387 -15.17 -16.32 0.25
CA ARG A 387 -14.53 -15.98 1.54
C ARG A 387 -13.16 -15.34 1.38
N THR A 388 -12.39 -15.72 0.35
CA THR A 388 -11.09 -15.10 0.06
C THR A 388 -11.30 -13.67 -0.43
N TYR A 389 -12.30 -13.45 -1.26
CA TYR A 389 -12.67 -12.10 -1.68
C TYR A 389 -13.22 -11.26 -0.52
N ASP A 390 -14.11 -11.83 0.31
CA ASP A 390 -14.62 -11.15 1.50
C ASP A 390 -13.49 -10.73 2.46
N TRP A 391 -12.47 -11.58 2.62
CA TRP A 391 -11.28 -11.22 3.38
C TRP A 391 -10.56 -10.03 2.73
N LEU A 392 -10.35 -10.06 1.41
CA LEU A 392 -9.61 -9.02 0.70
C LEU A 392 -10.35 -7.67 0.71
N LYS A 393 -11.65 -7.65 0.38
CA LYS A 393 -12.45 -6.42 0.36
C LYS A 393 -12.63 -5.77 1.74
N ASN A 394 -12.64 -6.60 2.81
CA ASN A 394 -12.76 -6.12 4.18
C ASN A 394 -11.42 -5.66 4.79
N ASN A 395 -10.30 -5.91 4.09
CA ASN A 395 -8.97 -5.51 4.52
C ASN A 395 -8.64 -4.10 4.00
N ARG A 396 -9.32 -3.11 4.55
CA ARG A 396 -9.23 -1.69 4.13
C ARG A 396 -7.81 -1.16 4.23
N GLU A 397 -7.11 -1.54 5.27
CA GLU A 397 -5.73 -1.16 5.54
C GLU A 397 -4.78 -1.68 4.45
N LEU A 398 -5.03 -2.89 3.95
CA LEU A 398 -4.26 -3.48 2.86
C LEU A 398 -4.45 -2.68 1.56
N ILE A 399 -5.70 -2.32 1.23
CA ILE A 399 -6.02 -1.53 0.04
C ILE A 399 -5.40 -0.14 0.15
N ASN A 400 -5.53 0.50 1.32
CA ASN A 400 -4.95 1.82 1.59
C ASN A 400 -3.43 1.83 1.38
N VAL A 401 -2.73 0.84 1.94
CA VAL A 401 -1.28 0.71 1.80
C VAL A 401 -0.89 0.44 0.35
N ALA A 402 -1.51 -0.53 -0.33
CA ALA A 402 -1.17 -0.88 -1.71
C ALA A 402 -1.25 0.33 -2.65
N VAL A 403 -2.31 1.11 -2.56
CA VAL A 403 -2.50 2.33 -3.37
C VAL A 403 -1.47 3.40 -3.04
N SER A 404 -1.18 3.63 -1.76
CA SER A 404 -0.28 4.70 -1.31
C SER A 404 1.21 4.42 -1.51
N ARG A 405 1.59 3.25 -2.05
CA ARG A 405 2.98 2.94 -2.46
C ARG A 405 3.36 3.55 -3.81
N ALA A 406 2.39 3.88 -4.66
CA ALA A 406 2.61 4.48 -5.97
C ALA A 406 2.84 5.99 -5.83
N LYS A 407 3.98 6.48 -6.32
CA LYS A 407 4.23 7.93 -6.41
C LYS A 407 3.54 8.55 -7.60
N ASP A 408 3.86 8.06 -8.78
CA ASP A 408 3.52 8.70 -10.04
C ASP A 408 2.48 7.91 -10.84
N LYS A 409 2.49 6.57 -10.77
CA LYS A 409 1.53 5.73 -11.49
C LYS A 409 1.10 4.48 -10.72
N LEU A 410 -0.21 4.27 -10.65
CA LEU A 410 -0.83 3.05 -10.16
C LEU A 410 -1.46 2.29 -11.32
N VAL A 411 -1.01 1.06 -11.53
CA VAL A 411 -1.56 0.13 -12.52
C VAL A 411 -2.25 -1.01 -11.79
N LEU A 412 -3.58 -1.04 -11.85
CA LEU A 412 -4.38 -2.12 -11.27
C LEU A 412 -4.61 -3.20 -12.32
N ILE A 413 -4.23 -4.44 -12.01
CA ILE A 413 -4.31 -5.58 -12.93
C ILE A 413 -5.30 -6.59 -12.37
N SER A 414 -6.38 -6.87 -13.06
CA SER A 414 -7.40 -7.84 -12.64
C SER A 414 -8.41 -8.13 -13.75
N SER A 415 -9.31 -9.10 -13.50
CA SER A 415 -10.48 -9.38 -14.34
C SER A 415 -11.71 -8.66 -13.81
N GLU A 416 -12.30 -7.79 -14.61
CA GLU A 416 -13.58 -7.12 -14.29
C GLU A 416 -14.73 -8.13 -14.15
N LYS A 417 -14.69 -9.19 -14.96
CA LYS A 417 -15.67 -10.29 -14.90
C LYS A 417 -15.68 -10.93 -13.51
N GLU A 418 -14.49 -11.22 -12.98
CA GLU A 418 -14.37 -11.85 -11.66
C GLU A 418 -14.68 -10.88 -10.53
N LEU A 419 -14.28 -9.60 -10.64
CA LEU A 419 -14.69 -8.55 -9.72
C LEU A 419 -16.21 -8.42 -9.64
N LYS A 420 -16.90 -8.39 -10.79
CA LYS A 420 -18.37 -8.34 -10.85
C LYS A 420 -19.03 -9.59 -10.27
N ARG A 421 -18.45 -10.78 -10.53
CA ARG A 421 -18.96 -12.05 -10.00
C ARG A 421 -18.89 -12.12 -8.49
N LEU A 422 -17.81 -11.58 -7.91
CA LEU A 422 -17.52 -11.65 -6.47
C LEU A 422 -18.16 -10.50 -5.69
N HIS A 423 -18.42 -9.38 -6.35
CA HIS A 423 -19.06 -8.20 -5.74
C HIS A 423 -20.53 -8.45 -5.42
N LYS A 424 -20.98 -7.96 -4.27
CA LYS A 424 -22.40 -7.98 -3.86
C LYS A 424 -22.92 -6.55 -3.71
N ALA A 425 -23.93 -6.20 -4.47
CA ALA A 425 -24.43 -4.83 -4.66
C ALA A 425 -24.81 -4.08 -3.36
N ASN A 426 -25.15 -4.81 -2.28
CA ASN A 426 -25.59 -4.22 -1.00
C ASN A 426 -24.51 -4.24 0.09
N GLU A 427 -23.28 -4.63 -0.23
CA GLU A 427 -22.17 -4.69 0.72
C GLU A 427 -21.13 -3.61 0.42
N LYS A 428 -20.44 -3.12 1.45
CA LYS A 428 -19.27 -2.25 1.27
C LYS A 428 -18.15 -3.07 0.62
N ASP A 429 -17.57 -2.52 -0.43
CA ASP A 429 -16.54 -3.20 -1.20
C ASP A 429 -15.54 -2.18 -1.75
N ASP A 430 -14.59 -1.81 -0.90
CA ASP A 430 -13.59 -0.81 -1.23
C ASP A 430 -12.70 -1.26 -2.39
N LEU A 431 -12.51 -2.57 -2.60
CA LEU A 431 -11.72 -3.13 -3.70
C LEU A 431 -12.42 -2.95 -5.05
N TYR A 432 -13.70 -3.28 -5.10
CA TYR A 432 -14.52 -3.07 -6.31
C TYR A 432 -14.67 -1.59 -6.65
N GLU A 433 -14.85 -0.75 -5.62
CA GLU A 433 -14.90 0.70 -5.79
C GLU A 433 -13.55 1.26 -6.27
N LEU A 434 -12.41 0.75 -5.78
CA LEU A 434 -11.08 1.09 -6.28
C LEU A 434 -10.95 0.75 -7.76
N ALA A 435 -11.31 -0.47 -8.16
CA ALA A 435 -11.24 -0.89 -9.56
C ALA A 435 -12.09 0.01 -10.47
N ARG A 436 -13.31 0.34 -10.05
CA ARG A 436 -14.18 1.29 -10.76
C ARG A 436 -13.59 2.69 -10.83
N TYR A 437 -13.03 3.16 -9.70
CA TYR A 437 -12.39 4.47 -9.64
C TYR A 437 -11.21 4.57 -10.60
N VAL A 438 -10.31 3.58 -10.58
CA VAL A 438 -9.14 3.52 -11.47
C VAL A 438 -9.59 3.47 -12.94
N LYS A 439 -10.60 2.65 -13.25
CA LYS A 439 -11.15 2.53 -14.62
C LYS A 439 -11.81 3.82 -15.11
N SER A 440 -12.51 4.54 -14.25
CA SER A 440 -13.24 5.76 -14.62
C SER A 440 -12.34 6.99 -14.75
N ASN A 441 -11.22 7.04 -14.02
CA ASN A 441 -10.34 8.21 -13.94
C ASN A 441 -8.98 7.98 -14.61
N GLY A 442 -8.70 6.78 -15.12
CA GLY A 442 -7.43 6.41 -15.70
C GLY A 442 -7.52 5.87 -17.13
N GLU A 443 -6.42 5.30 -17.56
CA GLU A 443 -6.32 4.56 -18.82
C GLU A 443 -6.82 3.13 -18.62
N CYS A 444 -7.37 2.53 -19.68
CA CYS A 444 -7.75 1.13 -19.71
C CYS A 444 -6.99 0.41 -20.81
N SER A 445 -6.44 -0.76 -20.50
CA SER A 445 -5.94 -1.71 -21.49
C SER A 445 -6.60 -3.06 -21.29
N VAL A 446 -6.81 -3.78 -22.37
CA VAL A 446 -7.43 -5.11 -22.36
C VAL A 446 -6.42 -6.10 -22.92
N SER A 447 -6.14 -7.17 -22.17
CA SER A 447 -5.32 -8.27 -22.68
C SER A 447 -6.07 -9.08 -23.74
N PRO A 448 -5.39 -9.56 -24.78
CA PRO A 448 -5.99 -10.48 -25.75
C PRO A 448 -6.51 -11.74 -25.06
N ARG A 449 -7.58 -12.31 -25.58
CA ARG A 449 -8.12 -13.59 -25.10
C ARG A 449 -7.17 -14.75 -25.37
N GLU A 450 -7.12 -15.68 -24.42
CA GLU A 450 -6.60 -17.01 -24.70
C GLU A 450 -7.50 -17.72 -25.73
N THR A 451 -6.90 -18.38 -26.73
CA THR A 451 -7.61 -19.20 -27.68
C THR A 451 -7.12 -20.64 -27.61
N SER A 452 -8.04 -21.59 -27.62
CA SER A 452 -7.70 -23.00 -27.72
C SER A 452 -7.55 -23.42 -29.20
N SER A 453 -6.59 -24.30 -29.46
CA SER A 453 -6.38 -24.85 -30.81
C SER A 453 -7.61 -25.60 -31.39
N ARG A 454 -8.54 -26.03 -30.53
CA ARG A 454 -9.81 -26.66 -30.96
C ARG A 454 -10.87 -25.66 -31.39
N ALA A 455 -10.85 -24.42 -30.90
CA ALA A 455 -11.79 -23.37 -31.27
C ALA A 455 -11.43 -22.72 -32.62
N LEU A 456 -10.16 -22.82 -33.03
CA LEU A 456 -9.65 -22.29 -34.29
C LEU A 456 -9.70 -23.38 -35.33
N GLY A 457 -10.86 -23.57 -35.96
CA GLY A 457 -11.00 -24.49 -37.09
C GLY A 457 -10.02 -24.11 -38.21
N ILE A 458 -9.11 -25.04 -38.55
CA ILE A 458 -8.31 -24.89 -39.77
C ILE A 458 -9.27 -25.08 -40.94
N LYS A 459 -9.42 -24.06 -41.77
CA LYS A 459 -10.15 -24.25 -43.04
C LYS A 459 -9.43 -25.28 -43.90
N PRO A 460 -10.14 -26.26 -44.47
CA PRO A 460 -9.51 -27.33 -45.21
C PRO A 460 -8.87 -26.92 -46.53
N TYR A 461 -9.06 -25.67 -46.98
CA TYR A 461 -8.54 -25.17 -48.26
C TYR A 461 -7.91 -23.80 -48.06
N SER A 462 -6.59 -23.77 -47.87
CA SER A 462 -5.79 -22.55 -48.00
C SER A 462 -5.20 -22.43 -49.41
N SER A 463 -4.95 -21.18 -49.85
CA SER A 463 -4.29 -20.97 -51.13
C SER A 463 -2.84 -21.49 -51.09
N GLU A 464 -2.27 -21.88 -52.24
CA GLU A 464 -0.86 -22.29 -52.36
C GLU A 464 0.08 -21.22 -51.80
N THR A 465 -0.31 -19.95 -51.88
CA THR A 465 0.46 -18.81 -51.40
C THR A 465 0.46 -18.72 -49.88
N GLU A 466 -0.68 -18.97 -49.24
CA GLU A 466 -0.79 -19.02 -47.79
C GLU A 466 -0.01 -20.20 -47.23
N ASP A 467 0.01 -21.37 -47.90
CA ASP A 467 0.78 -22.52 -47.47
C ASP A 467 2.29 -22.27 -47.60
N ALA A 468 2.72 -21.61 -48.66
CA ALA A 468 4.10 -21.19 -48.83
C ALA A 468 4.52 -20.17 -47.76
N PHE A 469 3.66 -19.19 -47.47
CA PHE A 469 3.91 -18.19 -46.41
C PHE A 469 3.99 -18.83 -45.04
N LEU A 470 3.08 -19.73 -44.69
CA LEU A 470 3.11 -20.44 -43.42
C LEU A 470 4.41 -21.22 -43.25
N THR A 471 4.88 -21.89 -44.31
CA THR A 471 6.14 -22.62 -44.28
C THR A 471 7.32 -21.68 -44.00
N THR A 472 7.38 -20.56 -44.71
CA THR A 472 8.40 -19.53 -44.55
C THR A 472 8.34 -18.89 -43.18
N LEU A 473 7.14 -18.60 -42.66
CA LEU A 473 6.94 -18.03 -41.33
C LEU A 473 7.42 -18.97 -40.24
N ASN A 474 7.08 -20.27 -40.28
CA ASN A 474 7.54 -21.25 -39.33
C ASN A 474 9.08 -21.42 -39.36
N GLN A 475 9.68 -21.42 -40.57
CA GLN A 475 11.14 -21.44 -40.73
C GLN A 475 11.78 -20.19 -40.11
N SER A 476 11.19 -19.01 -40.36
CA SER A 476 11.68 -17.77 -39.77
C SER A 476 11.61 -17.78 -38.25
N LEU A 477 10.53 -18.28 -37.67
CA LEU A 477 10.39 -18.43 -36.21
C LEU A 477 11.45 -19.36 -35.63
N SER A 478 11.75 -20.51 -36.31
CA SER A 478 12.77 -21.45 -35.86
C SER A 478 14.20 -20.91 -35.93
N VAL A 479 14.46 -19.96 -36.84
CA VAL A 479 15.78 -19.31 -36.99
C VAL A 479 15.96 -18.16 -35.99
N LEU A 480 14.89 -17.40 -35.73
CA LEU A 480 14.96 -16.15 -34.93
C LEU A 480 14.74 -16.37 -33.44
N LEU A 481 14.08 -17.45 -33.05
CA LEU A 481 13.73 -17.72 -31.67
C LEU A 481 14.64 -18.83 -31.11
N GLU A 482 15.14 -18.63 -29.89
CA GLU A 482 15.94 -19.64 -29.18
C GLU A 482 15.15 -20.92 -28.85
N ASP A 483 13.82 -20.79 -28.67
CA ASP A 483 12.91 -21.89 -28.40
C ASP A 483 11.59 -21.68 -29.14
N ASP A 484 11.53 -22.13 -30.41
CA ASP A 484 10.35 -22.04 -31.25
C ASP A 484 9.21 -22.95 -30.79
N SER A 485 9.48 -23.97 -29.98
CA SER A 485 8.46 -24.87 -29.45
C SER A 485 7.42 -24.16 -28.57
N LYS A 486 7.78 -22.98 -28.08
CA LYS A 486 6.88 -22.09 -27.28
C LYS A 486 5.93 -21.29 -28.17
N TYR A 487 6.02 -21.36 -29.45
CA TYR A 487 5.18 -20.59 -30.36
C TYR A 487 4.36 -21.52 -31.28
N SER A 488 3.23 -21.02 -31.75
CA SER A 488 2.40 -21.69 -32.73
C SER A 488 1.75 -20.65 -33.65
N VAL A 489 1.58 -21.01 -34.90
CA VAL A 489 0.91 -20.17 -35.91
C VAL A 489 -0.47 -20.75 -36.22
N LYS A 490 -1.51 -19.92 -36.13
CA LYS A 490 -2.88 -20.29 -36.50
C LYS A 490 -3.33 -19.48 -37.71
N ARG A 491 -4.15 -20.09 -38.54
CA ARG A 491 -4.69 -19.46 -39.74
C ARG A 491 -6.14 -19.02 -39.57
N GLU A 492 -6.55 -17.99 -40.32
CA GLU A 492 -7.92 -17.49 -40.40
C GLU A 492 -8.63 -17.36 -39.06
N VAL A 493 -7.95 -16.69 -38.12
CA VAL A 493 -8.44 -16.52 -36.77
C VAL A 493 -9.47 -15.40 -36.72
N GLN A 494 -10.69 -15.71 -36.32
CA GLN A 494 -11.72 -14.67 -36.14
C GLN A 494 -11.36 -13.68 -35.04
N THR A 495 -11.60 -12.39 -35.25
CA THR A 495 -11.35 -11.34 -34.28
C THR A 495 -12.11 -11.56 -32.98
N SER A 496 -13.30 -12.15 -33.04
CA SER A 496 -14.08 -12.55 -31.86
C SER A 496 -13.46 -13.69 -31.03
N HIS A 497 -12.49 -14.42 -31.56
CA HIS A 497 -11.69 -15.41 -30.84
C HIS A 497 -10.43 -14.80 -30.21
N LEU A 498 -9.99 -13.63 -30.72
CA LEU A 498 -8.82 -12.94 -30.22
C LEU A 498 -9.18 -11.96 -29.09
N PHE A 499 -10.32 -11.27 -29.24
CA PHE A 499 -10.68 -10.15 -28.38
C PHE A 499 -12.12 -10.25 -27.87
N GLU A 500 -12.41 -9.63 -26.74
CA GLU A 500 -13.78 -9.29 -26.33
C GLU A 500 -14.24 -8.02 -27.06
N LYS A 501 -15.49 -8.03 -27.53
CA LYS A 501 -16.05 -6.87 -28.24
C LYS A 501 -16.06 -5.64 -27.35
N LEU A 502 -15.42 -4.56 -27.78
CA LEU A 502 -15.50 -3.24 -27.17
C LEU A 502 -16.70 -2.45 -27.70
N PRO A 503 -17.19 -1.42 -26.99
CA PRO A 503 -18.23 -0.52 -27.50
C PRO A 503 -17.83 0.23 -28.78
N SER A 504 -16.52 0.42 -29.01
CA SER A 504 -15.94 1.03 -30.20
C SER A 504 -15.90 0.10 -31.40
N ASP A 505 -16.01 -1.23 -31.20
CA ASP A 505 -15.95 -2.20 -32.30
C ASP A 505 -17.19 -2.15 -33.18
N CYS A 506 -16.96 -2.09 -34.50
CA CYS A 506 -18.00 -2.11 -35.47
C CYS A 506 -18.64 -3.52 -35.63
N GLU A 507 -19.77 -3.62 -36.35
CA GLU A 507 -20.45 -4.90 -36.61
C GLU A 507 -19.57 -5.90 -37.35
N PHE A 508 -18.53 -5.43 -38.06
CA PHE A 508 -17.58 -6.27 -38.78
C PHE A 508 -16.72 -7.13 -37.85
N PHE A 509 -16.60 -6.75 -36.55
CA PHE A 509 -15.85 -7.49 -35.53
C PHE A 509 -16.14 -9.00 -35.50
N PHE A 510 -17.40 -9.42 -35.62
CA PHE A 510 -17.77 -10.83 -35.60
C PHE A 510 -17.56 -11.56 -36.95
N LYS A 511 -17.33 -10.80 -38.03
CA LYS A 511 -17.16 -11.33 -39.39
C LYS A 511 -15.71 -11.29 -39.84
N ALA A 512 -14.88 -10.51 -39.15
CA ALA A 512 -13.48 -10.38 -39.52
C ALA A 512 -12.68 -11.61 -39.11
N SER A 513 -11.80 -12.06 -39.98
CA SER A 513 -10.76 -13.05 -39.71
C SER A 513 -9.42 -12.46 -40.08
N ILE A 514 -8.38 -12.89 -39.39
CA ILE A 514 -6.98 -12.53 -39.65
C ILE A 514 -6.30 -13.75 -40.22
N ASP A 515 -5.52 -13.58 -41.29
CA ASP A 515 -4.95 -14.69 -42.07
C ASP A 515 -4.03 -15.56 -41.21
N PHE A 516 -3.12 -14.93 -40.44
CA PHE A 516 -2.22 -15.64 -39.55
C PHE A 516 -2.11 -14.92 -38.20
N VAL A 517 -2.09 -15.72 -37.13
CA VAL A 517 -1.83 -15.21 -35.80
C VAL A 517 -0.79 -16.08 -35.12
N ILE A 518 0.26 -15.45 -34.62
CA ILE A 518 1.28 -16.13 -33.83
C ILE A 518 0.85 -16.12 -32.35
N TYR A 519 0.88 -17.30 -31.75
CA TYR A 519 0.58 -17.53 -30.35
C TYR A 519 1.84 -17.94 -29.61
N LYS A 520 1.96 -17.47 -28.38
CA LYS A 520 2.97 -17.92 -27.42
C LYS A 520 2.33 -18.85 -26.41
N LYS A 521 2.92 -20.01 -26.16
CA LYS A 521 2.51 -20.94 -25.11
C LYS A 521 2.98 -20.42 -23.76
N GLY A 522 2.03 -20.15 -22.88
CA GLY A 522 2.26 -19.76 -21.51
C GLY A 522 2.08 -20.91 -20.53
N TYR A 523 1.79 -20.58 -19.29
CA TYR A 523 1.55 -21.52 -18.21
C TYR A 523 0.50 -22.59 -18.60
N ARG A 524 0.81 -23.87 -18.39
CA ARG A 524 -0.02 -25.04 -18.73
C ARG A 524 -0.33 -25.19 -20.22
N ASN A 525 0.59 -24.78 -21.09
CA ASN A 525 0.42 -24.82 -22.55
C ASN A 525 -0.79 -24.01 -23.06
N LYS A 526 -1.25 -23.02 -22.29
CA LYS A 526 -2.21 -22.05 -22.78
C LYS A 526 -1.57 -21.18 -23.85
N GLU A 527 -2.31 -20.88 -24.92
CA GLU A 527 -1.80 -20.13 -26.06
C GLU A 527 -2.34 -18.69 -26.03
N PHE A 528 -1.44 -17.72 -26.03
CA PHE A 528 -1.77 -16.30 -26.04
C PHE A 528 -1.38 -15.70 -27.40
N PRO A 529 -2.28 -14.97 -28.08
CA PRO A 529 -1.95 -14.31 -29.32
C PRO A 529 -0.96 -13.16 -29.05
N VAL A 530 0.10 -13.09 -29.89
CA VAL A 530 1.17 -12.08 -29.74
C VAL A 530 1.33 -11.20 -30.96
N LEU A 531 0.98 -11.69 -32.16
CA LEU A 531 1.12 -10.95 -33.41
C LEU A 531 0.10 -11.41 -34.43
N ALA A 532 -0.55 -10.48 -35.09
CA ALA A 532 -1.43 -10.70 -36.23
C ALA A 532 -0.73 -10.35 -37.54
N ILE A 533 -0.97 -11.15 -38.58
CA ILE A 533 -0.40 -10.95 -39.94
C ILE A 533 -1.52 -11.12 -40.97
N GLU A 534 -1.63 -10.15 -41.86
CA GLU A 534 -2.44 -10.21 -43.09
C GLU A 534 -1.51 -10.37 -44.27
N LEU A 535 -1.89 -11.24 -45.22
CA LEU A 535 -1.16 -11.48 -46.45
C LEU A 535 -1.87 -10.78 -47.60
N ASP A 536 -1.35 -9.62 -47.99
CA ASP A 536 -1.98 -8.74 -48.94
C ASP A 536 -1.71 -9.20 -50.41
N GLY A 537 -2.77 -9.49 -51.13
CA GLY A 537 -2.71 -9.66 -52.58
C GLY A 537 -2.89 -8.34 -53.34
N PRO A 538 -2.82 -8.33 -54.68
CA PRO A 538 -2.99 -7.11 -55.49
C PRO A 538 -4.31 -6.37 -55.24
N GLU A 539 -5.38 -7.09 -54.87
CA GLU A 539 -6.69 -6.56 -54.55
C GLU A 539 -6.69 -5.67 -53.28
N HIS A 540 -5.77 -5.89 -52.34
CA HIS A 540 -5.63 -5.07 -51.16
C HIS A 540 -5.14 -3.64 -51.47
N HIS A 541 -4.57 -3.44 -52.66
CA HIS A 541 -4.11 -2.13 -53.13
C HIS A 541 -5.02 -1.49 -54.17
N THR A 542 -5.95 -2.25 -54.77
CA THR A 542 -6.74 -1.82 -55.92
C THR A 542 -8.25 -1.84 -55.71
N ASP A 543 -8.78 -2.72 -54.84
CA ASP A 543 -10.21 -2.80 -54.57
C ASP A 543 -10.61 -1.97 -53.33
N PRO A 544 -11.40 -0.89 -53.48
CA PRO A 544 -11.85 -0.06 -52.37
C PRO A 544 -12.60 -0.81 -51.27
N LYS A 545 -13.27 -1.94 -51.59
CA LYS A 545 -13.99 -2.75 -50.61
C LYS A 545 -13.04 -3.57 -49.74
N VAL A 546 -11.96 -4.08 -50.34
CA VAL A 546 -10.92 -4.81 -49.64
C VAL A 546 -10.17 -3.85 -48.72
N MET A 547 -9.71 -2.71 -49.26
CA MET A 547 -9.05 -1.65 -48.46
C MET A 547 -9.90 -1.19 -47.27
N ALA A 548 -11.21 -1.03 -47.45
CA ALA A 548 -12.10 -0.65 -46.37
C ALA A 548 -12.26 -1.76 -45.28
N ARG A 549 -12.10 -3.03 -45.64
CA ARG A 549 -12.08 -4.16 -44.68
C ARG A 549 -10.77 -4.18 -43.91
N ASP A 550 -9.66 -3.99 -44.59
CA ASP A 550 -8.33 -3.97 -43.96
C ASP A 550 -8.20 -2.83 -42.95
N GLU A 551 -8.71 -1.65 -43.32
CA GLU A 551 -8.71 -0.51 -42.37
C GLU A 551 -9.58 -0.80 -41.13
N LYS A 552 -10.71 -1.50 -41.31
CA LYS A 552 -11.53 -1.94 -40.18
C LYS A 552 -10.81 -2.97 -39.30
N LYS A 553 -10.12 -3.96 -39.87
CA LYS A 553 -9.32 -4.93 -39.13
C LYS A 553 -8.19 -4.23 -38.36
N LYS A 554 -7.50 -3.29 -39.02
CA LYS A 554 -6.44 -2.48 -38.42
C LYS A 554 -6.96 -1.65 -37.27
N GLN A 555 -8.15 -1.03 -37.42
CA GLN A 555 -8.76 -0.26 -36.35
C GLN A 555 -9.14 -1.16 -35.17
N ILE A 556 -9.75 -2.34 -35.41
CA ILE A 556 -10.07 -3.31 -34.36
C ILE A 556 -8.80 -3.71 -33.59
N CYS A 557 -7.74 -4.12 -34.28
CA CYS A 557 -6.48 -4.50 -33.61
C CYS A 557 -5.89 -3.33 -32.83
N LYS A 558 -5.94 -2.11 -33.37
CA LYS A 558 -5.46 -0.91 -32.71
C LYS A 558 -6.25 -0.58 -31.44
N ASP A 559 -7.58 -0.67 -31.48
CA ASP A 559 -8.46 -0.40 -30.34
C ASP A 559 -8.22 -1.40 -29.19
N HIS A 560 -7.82 -2.64 -29.56
CA HIS A 560 -7.42 -3.68 -28.59
C HIS A 560 -5.92 -3.66 -28.22
N GLY A 561 -5.16 -2.69 -28.72
CA GLY A 561 -3.72 -2.59 -28.42
C GLY A 561 -2.89 -3.74 -28.98
N PHE A 562 -3.39 -4.42 -30.04
CA PHE A 562 -2.76 -5.59 -30.61
C PHE A 562 -2.06 -5.25 -31.94
N THR A 563 -0.87 -5.82 -32.16
CA THR A 563 -0.06 -5.53 -33.36
C THR A 563 -0.56 -6.34 -34.53
N LEU A 564 -0.93 -5.63 -35.60
CA LEU A 564 -1.23 -6.20 -36.91
C LEU A 564 -0.20 -5.72 -37.93
N ILE A 565 0.41 -6.64 -38.64
CA ILE A 565 1.32 -6.35 -39.77
C ILE A 565 0.73 -6.86 -41.09
N HIS A 566 0.97 -6.11 -42.14
CA HIS A 566 0.61 -6.47 -43.51
C HIS A 566 1.86 -6.90 -44.25
N VAL A 567 1.80 -8.03 -44.91
CA VAL A 567 2.88 -8.60 -45.74
C VAL A 567 2.39 -8.78 -47.16
N ASP A 568 3.09 -8.14 -48.09
CA ASP A 568 2.75 -8.31 -49.52
C ASP A 568 2.96 -9.76 -49.95
N ASN A 569 2.00 -10.30 -50.69
CA ASN A 569 1.95 -11.68 -51.17
C ASN A 569 3.19 -12.05 -52.02
N THR A 570 3.87 -11.08 -52.63
CA THR A 570 5.13 -11.30 -53.33
C THR A 570 6.26 -11.83 -52.44
N TYR A 571 6.18 -11.62 -51.13
CA TYR A 571 7.14 -12.12 -50.13
C TYR A 571 6.76 -13.48 -49.53
N ALA A 572 5.67 -14.09 -49.97
CA ALA A 572 5.21 -15.38 -49.46
C ALA A 572 6.07 -16.58 -49.93
N ARG A 573 7.00 -16.40 -50.86
CA ARG A 573 7.85 -17.45 -51.42
C ARG A 573 9.32 -17.26 -51.07
#